data_8a79858b7ddcb2e18c15d18b6ad19101
#
_entry.id   8a79858b7ddcb2e18c15d18b6ad19101
#
_cell.length_a   1.000
_cell.length_b   1.000
_cell.length_c   1.000
_cell.angle_alpha   90.00
_cell.angle_beta   90.00
_cell.angle_gamma   90.00
#
_symmetry.space_group_name_H-M   'P 1'
#
loop_
_entity.id
_entity.type
_entity.pdbx_description
1 polymer ?
#
loop_
_entity_poly.entity_id
_entity_poly.type
_entity_poly.pdbx_seq_one_letter_code
_entity_poly.pdbx_strand_id
1 'polypeptide(L)'
;MVVSINAVDDNLAAIIKAKRNILYEYPVADLYTRKLNYDRLEMSNNIKWTDGGSLNSDASYSEIIIPAGTTNCLFPLYLYSNNEIATKNAVEVRDIPIRGLSPYPYNLQDTFISSLKNGLKINLSLRFSVRINRLFYVTIRLVKLRQGGYDNIDAWGPQYDPSENWDPVYEVEYSGEISLNADEGLALHFWASTGIGDDLAITVSNFEFWATFYGREEPVFIDVISPITVLNNLLKSMTDSTETYSGLIDDYDPRMSMDRLSTSYIMAAESARGLPNAKLYTSYKKFCDWMEAEFGYVPVINENTVTFMHRDKLFTSTVVKDLGTEINDYEFSVNDSLIYSSVKVGYDKEDYDSVNGRDEFRFTNEFSTGLNLRDNTLSLISPYRADAYGIEFLVQKRGEDTTDNDSDNDVFFVSCDQDGVNLKLYRAYTPSQLSGLLSPETMFNFQYSPRFMLEANKKYIGSCTGMLKFTSSDGNSDVAIDGVKETDDFSIPERLFTVSEVEVETSDINSPDDLLGLVSLNNRGRTVIGYIKQIKSYIGKAKSSSYTLIVKDIKK
;
A
#
# COMPACT_ATOMS: atom_id res chain seq x y z
N MET A 1 0.88 24.82 10.00
CA MET A 1 0.40 26.00 10.79
C MET A 1 0.22 25.54 12.22
N VAL A 2 0.71 26.27 13.21
CA VAL A 2 0.45 25.99 14.63
C VAL A 2 -0.40 27.15 15.14
N VAL A 3 -1.58 26.84 15.68
CA VAL A 3 -2.44 27.83 16.32
C VAL A 3 -2.29 27.67 17.82
N SER A 4 -1.85 28.72 18.51
CA SER A 4 -1.81 28.79 19.95
C SER A 4 -2.92 29.72 20.42
N ILE A 5 -3.80 29.23 21.26
CA ILE A 5 -4.97 29.96 21.75
C ILE A 5 -4.67 30.67 23.07
N ASN A 6 -3.60 30.31 23.77
CA ASN A 6 -3.27 30.87 25.07
C ASN A 6 -2.10 31.85 25.05
N ALA A 7 -2.33 32.99 25.67
CA ALA A 7 -1.42 34.13 25.60
C ALA A 7 -0.50 34.30 26.82
N VAL A 8 -0.65 33.56 27.93
CA VAL A 8 -0.04 33.97 29.19
C VAL A 8 1.02 33.00 29.74
N ASP A 9 0.95 31.71 29.44
CA ASP A 9 1.98 30.76 29.93
C ASP A 9 1.97 29.47 29.08
N ASP A 10 2.34 29.61 27.80
CA ASP A 10 2.33 28.51 26.85
C ASP A 10 3.58 27.65 27.03
N ASN A 11 3.70 26.99 28.18
CA ASN A 11 4.81 26.11 28.44
C ASN A 11 4.87 24.97 27.40
N LEU A 12 3.72 24.38 27.09
CA LEU A 12 3.62 23.32 26.06
C LEU A 12 4.01 23.83 24.66
N ALA A 13 3.53 25.00 24.25
CA ALA A 13 3.89 25.58 22.96
C ALA A 13 5.40 25.90 22.85
N ALA A 14 5.99 26.38 23.95
CA ALA A 14 7.43 26.61 24.01
C ALA A 14 8.24 25.31 23.93
N ILE A 15 7.81 24.26 24.64
CA ILE A 15 8.44 22.94 24.61
C ILE A 15 8.34 22.35 23.20
N ILE A 16 7.16 22.36 22.58
CA ILE A 16 6.95 21.88 21.21
C ILE A 16 7.86 22.66 20.24
N LYS A 17 7.90 23.98 20.33
CA LYS A 17 8.77 24.80 19.48
C LYS A 17 10.25 24.42 19.61
N ALA A 18 10.70 24.08 20.82
CA ALA A 18 12.09 23.70 21.07
C ALA A 18 12.41 22.25 20.63
N LYS A 19 11.49 21.30 20.85
CA LYS A 19 11.77 19.87 20.72
C LYS A 19 11.10 19.19 19.52
N ARG A 20 10.28 19.88 18.71
CA ARG A 20 9.48 19.27 17.62
C ARG A 20 10.28 18.51 16.56
N ASN A 21 11.55 18.87 16.38
CA ASN A 21 12.43 18.25 15.38
C ASN A 21 13.25 17.07 15.93
N ILE A 22 13.16 16.79 17.25
CA ILE A 22 13.90 15.67 17.84
C ILE A 22 13.31 14.37 17.30
N LEU A 23 14.18 13.52 16.75
CA LEU A 23 13.84 12.17 16.35
C LEU A 23 13.79 11.27 17.59
N TYR A 24 12.69 10.61 17.79
CA TYR A 24 12.49 9.62 18.85
C TYR A 24 12.41 8.22 18.26
N GLU A 25 12.95 7.26 19.00
CA GLU A 25 12.90 5.84 18.70
C GLU A 25 12.01 5.14 19.73
N TYR A 26 10.87 4.65 19.28
CA TYR A 26 9.94 3.94 20.17
C TYR A 26 10.00 2.45 19.90
N PRO A 27 10.44 1.61 20.87
CA PRO A 27 10.24 0.17 20.75
C PRO A 27 8.74 -0.11 20.56
N VAL A 28 8.40 -0.79 19.48
CA VAL A 28 6.99 -1.07 19.13
C VAL A 28 6.32 -1.90 20.22
N ALA A 29 7.09 -2.75 20.91
CA ALA A 29 6.63 -3.55 22.04
C ALA A 29 6.15 -2.72 23.26
N ASP A 30 6.62 -1.47 23.40
CA ASP A 30 6.25 -0.57 24.49
C ASP A 30 5.03 0.30 24.14
N LEU A 31 4.56 0.23 22.89
CA LEU A 31 3.41 1.00 22.42
C LEU A 31 2.12 0.16 22.47
N TYR A 32 0.99 0.84 22.59
CA TYR A 32 -0.29 0.17 22.39
C TYR A 32 -0.51 -0.10 20.90
N THR A 33 -0.39 -1.37 20.50
CA THR A 33 -0.52 -1.82 19.13
C THR A 33 -1.80 -2.60 18.90
N ARG A 34 -2.19 -2.69 17.64
CA ARG A 34 -3.17 -3.66 17.13
C ARG A 34 -2.50 -4.58 16.11
N LYS A 35 -3.04 -5.77 15.95
CA LYS A 35 -2.53 -6.73 14.97
C LYS A 35 -3.27 -6.54 13.65
N LEU A 36 -2.52 -6.20 12.61
CA LEU A 36 -2.96 -6.23 11.22
C LEU A 36 -2.70 -7.62 10.67
N ASN A 37 -3.75 -8.32 10.25
CA ASN A 37 -3.65 -9.53 9.45
C ASN A 37 -3.36 -9.10 8.00
N TYR A 38 -2.06 -9.11 7.65
CA TYR A 38 -1.58 -8.65 6.36
C TYR A 38 -1.61 -9.78 5.34
N ASP A 39 -2.48 -9.68 4.35
CA ASP A 39 -2.56 -10.61 3.23
C ASP A 39 -1.53 -10.21 2.17
N ARG A 40 -0.52 -11.07 1.99
CA ARG A 40 0.59 -10.82 1.08
C ARG A 40 0.17 -10.82 -0.39
N LEU A 41 0.96 -10.15 -1.23
CA LEU A 41 0.80 -10.19 -2.69
C LEU A 41 0.92 -11.60 -3.24
N GLU A 42 0.22 -11.88 -4.34
CA GLU A 42 0.53 -13.01 -5.17
C GLU A 42 1.90 -12.81 -5.83
N MET A 43 2.78 -13.75 -5.59
CA MET A 43 4.12 -13.75 -6.18
C MET A 43 4.21 -14.75 -7.32
N SER A 44 5.00 -14.41 -8.36
CA SER A 44 5.39 -15.38 -9.36
C SER A 44 6.30 -16.42 -8.74
N ASN A 45 5.89 -17.68 -8.81
CA ASN A 45 6.68 -18.81 -8.39
C ASN A 45 7.08 -19.60 -9.61
N ASN A 46 8.26 -20.22 -9.56
CA ASN A 46 8.69 -21.13 -10.60
C ASN A 46 9.21 -22.42 -10.01
N ILE A 47 9.01 -23.51 -10.74
CA ILE A 47 9.54 -24.82 -10.46
C ILE A 47 10.32 -25.21 -11.70
N LYS A 48 11.61 -25.48 -11.54
CA LYS A 48 12.49 -25.81 -12.66
C LYS A 48 13.30 -27.03 -12.32
N TRP A 49 13.28 -28.02 -13.22
CA TRP A 49 14.19 -29.13 -13.22
C TRP A 49 14.93 -29.15 -14.55
N THR A 50 16.23 -28.97 -14.50
CA THR A 50 17.13 -29.11 -15.65
C THR A 50 18.27 -30.05 -15.26
N ASP A 51 18.72 -30.87 -16.19
CA ASP A 51 19.93 -31.68 -16.14
C ASP A 51 20.10 -32.62 -14.91
N GLY A 52 19.13 -33.38 -14.59
CA GLY A 52 19.22 -34.34 -13.49
C GLY A 52 17.89 -34.73 -12.92
N GLY A 53 16.81 -34.19 -13.46
CA GLY A 53 15.51 -34.79 -13.27
C GLY A 53 15.53 -36.16 -13.88
N SER A 54 15.77 -37.18 -13.05
CA SER A 54 15.59 -38.55 -13.48
C SER A 54 14.13 -38.92 -13.35
N LEU A 55 13.58 -39.58 -14.35
CA LEU A 55 12.28 -40.24 -14.19
C LEU A 55 12.37 -41.45 -13.27
N ASN A 56 13.47 -41.63 -12.60
CA ASN A 56 13.70 -42.68 -11.63
C ASN A 56 14.44 -42.16 -10.39
N SER A 57 14.15 -42.72 -9.22
CA SER A 57 14.74 -42.33 -7.94
C SER A 57 16.26 -42.59 -7.84
N ASP A 58 16.80 -43.38 -8.76
CA ASP A 58 18.23 -43.61 -8.90
C ASP A 58 18.75 -42.88 -10.15
N ALA A 59 19.54 -41.85 -9.97
CA ALA A 59 20.10 -41.04 -11.06
C ALA A 59 20.94 -41.83 -12.08
N SER A 60 21.25 -43.09 -11.79
CA SER A 60 21.97 -44.01 -12.67
C SER A 60 21.07 -44.71 -13.69
N TYR A 61 19.74 -44.65 -13.55
CA TYR A 61 18.81 -45.40 -14.41
C TYR A 61 17.81 -44.49 -15.09
N SER A 62 17.97 -44.34 -16.39
CA SER A 62 16.96 -43.74 -17.29
C SER A 62 15.92 -44.74 -17.78
N GLU A 63 15.94 -45.98 -17.29
CA GLU A 63 15.08 -47.08 -17.74
C GLU A 63 13.92 -47.34 -16.76
N ILE A 64 12.72 -47.33 -17.31
CA ILE A 64 11.47 -47.63 -16.60
C ILE A 64 10.94 -48.95 -17.09
N ILE A 65 10.71 -49.91 -16.19
CA ILE A 65 10.12 -51.19 -16.53
C ILE A 65 8.62 -51.17 -16.26
N ILE A 66 7.84 -51.32 -17.32
CA ILE A 66 6.38 -51.48 -17.24
C ILE A 66 6.08 -53.00 -17.23
N PRO A 67 5.48 -53.53 -16.16
CA PRO A 67 5.25 -54.97 -16.03
C PRO A 67 4.32 -55.55 -17.08
N ALA A 68 4.53 -56.81 -17.43
CA ALA A 68 3.64 -57.59 -18.29
C ALA A 68 2.19 -57.53 -17.81
N GLY A 69 1.24 -57.47 -18.73
CA GLY A 69 -0.19 -57.37 -18.45
C GLY A 69 -0.69 -55.93 -18.18
N THR A 70 0.20 -54.94 -18.10
CA THR A 70 -0.18 -53.55 -17.87
C THR A 70 -0.80 -52.93 -19.12
N THR A 71 -1.99 -52.38 -19.02
CA THR A 71 -2.64 -51.60 -20.09
C THR A 71 -2.73 -50.11 -19.74
N ASN A 72 -2.61 -49.78 -18.47
CA ASN A 72 -2.88 -48.45 -17.95
C ASN A 72 -2.19 -48.24 -16.59
N CYS A 73 -1.27 -47.33 -16.50
CA CYS A 73 -0.60 -46.97 -15.25
C CYS A 73 -0.11 -45.53 -15.25
N LEU A 74 0.22 -45.02 -14.07
CA LEU A 74 0.93 -43.79 -13.96
C LEU A 74 2.35 -43.96 -14.51
N PHE A 75 2.74 -43.04 -15.38
CA PHE A 75 4.12 -42.97 -15.81
C PHE A 75 4.91 -42.26 -14.70
N PRO A 76 5.92 -42.91 -14.11
CA PRO A 76 6.58 -42.41 -12.94
C PRO A 76 7.33 -41.12 -13.23
N LEU A 77 7.19 -40.14 -12.35
CA LEU A 77 7.91 -38.89 -12.41
C LEU A 77 8.51 -38.62 -11.03
N TYR A 78 9.83 -38.62 -10.94
CA TYR A 78 10.57 -38.30 -9.73
C TYR A 78 11.22 -36.95 -9.89
N LEU A 79 10.69 -35.97 -9.16
CA LEU A 79 11.10 -34.59 -9.23
C LEU A 79 12.11 -34.31 -8.12
N TYR A 80 13.39 -34.53 -8.41
CA TYR A 80 14.44 -34.16 -7.47
C TYR A 80 14.60 -32.67 -7.38
N SER A 81 14.27 -32.13 -6.22
CA SER A 81 14.54 -30.73 -5.94
C SER A 81 16.00 -30.54 -5.49
N ASN A 82 16.74 -29.72 -6.18
CA ASN A 82 17.95 -29.12 -5.66
C ASN A 82 17.58 -27.98 -4.70
N ASN A 83 16.91 -28.25 -3.59
CA ASN A 83 16.56 -27.31 -2.50
C ASN A 83 15.81 -26.01 -2.88
N GLU A 84 15.38 -25.81 -4.10
CA GLU A 84 14.78 -24.55 -4.57
C GLU A 84 13.27 -24.61 -4.83
N ILE A 85 12.59 -25.66 -4.44
CA ILE A 85 11.12 -25.70 -4.55
C ILE A 85 10.53 -24.94 -3.37
N ALA A 86 10.29 -23.66 -3.54
CA ALA A 86 9.37 -22.94 -2.69
C ALA A 86 7.95 -23.43 -3.02
N THR A 87 7.51 -24.54 -2.43
CA THR A 87 6.10 -24.93 -2.44
C THR A 87 5.34 -23.90 -1.63
N LYS A 88 4.63 -23.03 -2.31
CA LYS A 88 3.74 -22.05 -1.67
C LYS A 88 2.32 -22.63 -1.65
N ASN A 89 1.44 -22.12 -0.82
CA ASN A 89 0.09 -22.62 -0.52
C ASN A 89 -0.87 -22.88 -1.70
N ALA A 90 -0.43 -22.67 -2.92
CA ALA A 90 -1.25 -22.88 -4.11
C ALA A 90 -0.92 -24.17 -4.87
N VAL A 91 0.26 -24.75 -4.64
CA VAL A 91 0.74 -25.94 -5.37
C VAL A 91 1.48 -26.86 -4.42
N GLU A 92 1.19 -28.13 -4.51
CA GLU A 92 1.95 -29.20 -3.89
C GLU A 92 2.65 -30.02 -4.98
N VAL A 93 3.95 -30.27 -4.82
CA VAL A 93 4.77 -31.06 -5.76
C VAL A 93 5.21 -32.34 -5.10
N ARG A 94 5.13 -33.45 -5.81
CA ARG A 94 5.48 -34.77 -5.26
C ARG A 94 5.95 -35.73 -6.32
N ASP A 95 6.67 -36.77 -5.87
CA ASP A 95 7.05 -37.91 -6.70
C ASP A 95 5.88 -38.88 -6.89
N ILE A 96 5.77 -39.45 -8.07
CA ILE A 96 4.80 -40.48 -8.38
C ILE A 96 5.53 -41.78 -8.72
N PRO A 97 5.34 -42.88 -7.96
CA PRO A 97 5.83 -44.20 -8.35
C PRO A 97 4.98 -44.84 -9.43
N ILE A 98 5.52 -45.90 -10.07
CA ILE A 98 4.75 -46.74 -10.98
C ILE A 98 3.64 -47.46 -10.18
N ARG A 99 2.40 -47.24 -10.58
CA ARG A 99 1.23 -47.96 -10.06
C ARG A 99 0.08 -47.97 -11.03
N GLY A 100 -0.76 -49.00 -10.97
CA GLY A 100 -1.96 -49.04 -11.79
C GLY A 100 -2.91 -47.88 -11.47
N LEU A 101 -3.51 -47.27 -12.50
CA LEU A 101 -4.60 -46.35 -12.29
C LEU A 101 -5.85 -47.11 -11.90
N SER A 102 -6.32 -46.86 -10.68
CA SER A 102 -7.68 -47.26 -10.33
C SER A 102 -8.64 -46.24 -10.96
N PRO A 103 -9.67 -46.66 -11.67
CA PRO A 103 -10.61 -45.72 -12.26
C PRO A 103 -11.39 -44.89 -11.22
N TYR A 104 -11.43 -45.30 -9.92
CA TYR A 104 -12.17 -44.60 -8.86
C TYR A 104 -11.79 -45.11 -7.45
N PRO A 105 -11.70 -44.24 -6.42
CA PRO A 105 -11.56 -42.81 -6.53
C PRO A 105 -10.10 -42.40 -6.80
N TYR A 106 -9.93 -41.34 -7.57
CA TYR A 106 -8.67 -40.67 -7.75
C TYR A 106 -8.14 -40.10 -6.42
N ASN A 107 -6.82 -40.18 -6.20
CA ASN A 107 -6.13 -39.65 -5.04
C ASN A 107 -5.16 -38.55 -5.51
N LEU A 108 -5.08 -37.44 -4.78
CA LEU A 108 -4.09 -36.38 -5.01
C LEU A 108 -2.66 -36.89 -5.06
N GLN A 109 -2.36 -38.00 -4.34
CA GLN A 109 -1.05 -38.69 -4.40
C GLN A 109 -0.72 -39.23 -5.78
N ASP A 110 -1.67 -39.26 -6.71
CA ASP A 110 -1.48 -39.73 -8.08
C ASP A 110 -1.03 -38.62 -9.03
N THR A 111 -0.75 -37.42 -8.51
CA THR A 111 -0.32 -36.26 -9.28
C THR A 111 1.09 -35.83 -8.90
N PHE A 112 1.87 -35.36 -9.88
CA PHE A 112 3.19 -34.77 -9.61
C PHE A 112 3.08 -33.28 -9.23
N ILE A 113 2.02 -32.59 -9.66
CA ILE A 113 1.60 -31.27 -9.21
C ILE A 113 0.11 -31.32 -8.84
N SER A 114 -0.26 -30.80 -7.69
CA SER A 114 -1.66 -30.62 -7.28
C SER A 114 -1.91 -29.20 -6.82
N SER A 115 -3.11 -28.67 -7.11
CA SER A 115 -3.51 -27.34 -6.65
C SER A 115 -4.19 -27.39 -5.30
N LEU A 116 -3.82 -26.45 -4.41
CA LEU A 116 -4.44 -26.22 -3.12
C LEU A 116 -5.51 -25.13 -3.16
N LYS A 117 -5.68 -24.42 -4.29
CA LYS A 117 -6.69 -23.37 -4.47
C LYS A 117 -7.47 -23.56 -5.76
N ASN A 118 -8.67 -22.94 -5.83
CA ASN A 118 -9.46 -22.87 -7.06
C ASN A 118 -8.90 -21.83 -8.03
N GLY A 119 -8.98 -22.15 -9.34
CA GLY A 119 -8.62 -21.22 -10.41
C GLY A 119 -7.13 -20.93 -10.53
N LEU A 120 -6.27 -21.84 -10.05
CA LEU A 120 -4.82 -21.72 -10.24
C LEU A 120 -4.46 -21.91 -11.72
N LYS A 121 -3.72 -20.98 -12.29
CA LYS A 121 -3.16 -21.06 -13.64
C LYS A 121 -1.69 -21.40 -13.57
N ILE A 122 -1.29 -22.46 -14.26
CA ILE A 122 0.09 -22.93 -14.36
C ILE A 122 0.52 -22.89 -15.82
N ASN A 123 1.60 -22.17 -16.14
CA ASN A 123 2.28 -22.30 -17.41
C ASN A 123 3.29 -23.44 -17.28
N LEU A 124 3.00 -24.54 -17.96
CA LEU A 124 3.81 -25.76 -17.91
C LEU A 124 4.60 -25.90 -19.22
N SER A 125 5.89 -26.18 -19.11
CA SER A 125 6.75 -26.65 -20.19
C SER A 125 7.39 -27.96 -19.76
N LEU A 126 7.18 -29.00 -20.52
CA LEU A 126 7.69 -30.35 -20.26
C LEU A 126 8.26 -30.90 -21.55
N ARG A 127 9.50 -31.41 -21.51
CA ARG A 127 10.15 -32.04 -22.67
C ARG A 127 11.02 -33.20 -22.21
N PHE A 128 10.92 -34.32 -22.92
CA PHE A 128 11.83 -35.47 -22.80
C PHE A 128 11.72 -36.39 -24.00
N SER A 129 12.80 -37.15 -24.25
CA SER A 129 12.84 -38.19 -25.28
C SER A 129 12.53 -39.54 -24.70
N VAL A 130 11.71 -40.33 -25.36
CA VAL A 130 11.31 -41.68 -24.98
C VAL A 130 11.83 -42.67 -26.02
N ARG A 131 12.49 -43.74 -25.53
CA ARG A 131 12.85 -44.91 -26.32
C ARG A 131 12.21 -46.18 -25.74
N ILE A 132 11.55 -46.93 -26.60
CA ILE A 132 10.92 -48.22 -26.25
C ILE A 132 11.79 -49.35 -26.77
N ASN A 133 12.04 -50.37 -25.93
CA ASN A 133 12.96 -51.45 -26.28
C ASN A 133 12.43 -52.46 -27.35
N ARG A 134 11.16 -52.34 -27.72
CA ARG A 134 10.51 -53.16 -28.74
C ARG A 134 9.30 -52.49 -29.38
N LEU A 135 8.88 -53.06 -30.53
CA LEU A 135 7.69 -52.58 -31.25
C LEU A 135 6.42 -52.85 -30.42
N PHE A 136 5.85 -51.79 -29.83
CA PHE A 136 4.60 -51.84 -29.09
C PHE A 136 3.89 -50.50 -29.16
N TYR A 137 2.58 -50.52 -29.38
CA TYR A 137 1.81 -49.28 -29.46
C TYR A 137 1.48 -48.77 -28.07
N VAL A 138 2.21 -47.78 -27.64
CA VAL A 138 2.03 -47.10 -26.34
C VAL A 138 1.84 -45.63 -26.54
N THR A 139 1.11 -45.02 -25.63
CA THR A 139 0.90 -43.59 -25.60
C THR A 139 1.22 -43.09 -24.20
N ILE A 140 2.05 -42.04 -24.11
CA ILE A 140 2.21 -41.26 -22.88
C ILE A 140 1.27 -40.08 -22.99
N ARG A 141 0.53 -39.78 -21.93
CA ARG A 141 -0.45 -38.72 -21.89
C ARG A 141 -0.17 -37.82 -20.73
N LEU A 142 -0.30 -36.49 -20.93
CA LEU A 142 -0.45 -35.52 -19.87
C LEU A 142 -1.94 -35.45 -19.52
N VAL A 143 -2.27 -35.72 -18.29
CA VAL A 143 -3.66 -35.75 -17.82
C VAL A 143 -3.87 -34.84 -16.63
N LYS A 144 -5.04 -34.20 -16.58
CA LYS A 144 -5.54 -33.51 -15.39
C LYS A 144 -6.45 -34.47 -14.63
N LEU A 145 -6.01 -34.88 -13.45
CA LEU A 145 -6.80 -35.70 -12.55
C LEU A 145 -7.73 -34.85 -11.72
N ARG A 146 -8.95 -35.35 -11.53
CA ARG A 146 -10.00 -34.70 -10.70
C ARG A 146 -10.87 -35.76 -10.03
N GLN A 147 -11.63 -35.34 -9.04
CA GLN A 147 -12.59 -36.29 -8.42
C GLN A 147 -13.50 -36.90 -9.46
N GLY A 148 -13.49 -38.24 -9.57
CA GLY A 148 -14.34 -38.99 -10.48
C GLY A 148 -13.76 -39.22 -11.88
N GLY A 149 -12.50 -38.87 -12.18
CA GLY A 149 -11.91 -39.15 -13.48
C GLY A 149 -10.70 -38.30 -13.84
N TYR A 150 -10.36 -38.29 -15.13
CA TYR A 150 -9.30 -37.45 -15.65
C TYR A 150 -9.68 -36.86 -17.03
N ASP A 151 -9.07 -35.73 -17.35
CA ASP A 151 -9.17 -35.11 -18.65
C ASP A 151 -7.81 -35.21 -19.36
N ASN A 152 -7.79 -35.64 -20.62
CA ASN A 152 -6.56 -35.61 -21.42
C ASN A 152 -6.24 -34.18 -21.81
N ILE A 153 -5.00 -33.76 -21.54
CA ILE A 153 -4.47 -32.48 -21.98
C ILE A 153 -3.73 -32.67 -23.30
N ASP A 154 -2.83 -33.66 -23.35
CA ASP A 154 -2.06 -34.00 -24.55
C ASP A 154 -1.64 -35.47 -24.53
N ALA A 155 -1.20 -36.01 -25.69
CA ALA A 155 -0.81 -37.40 -25.83
C ALA A 155 0.25 -37.61 -26.91
N TRP A 156 1.25 -38.41 -26.60
CA TRP A 156 2.38 -38.71 -27.48
C TRP A 156 2.60 -40.22 -27.59
N GLY A 157 3.01 -40.64 -28.78
CA GLY A 157 3.32 -42.03 -29.05
C GLY A 157 4.13 -42.19 -30.33
N PRO A 158 4.66 -43.37 -30.57
CA PRO A 158 5.42 -43.63 -31.78
C PRO A 158 4.53 -43.40 -33.02
N GLN A 159 5.05 -42.67 -34.00
CA GLN A 159 4.39 -42.55 -35.29
C GLN A 159 4.66 -43.86 -36.07
N TYR A 160 3.61 -44.45 -36.60
CA TYR A 160 3.71 -45.65 -37.42
C TYR A 160 3.81 -45.25 -38.89
N ASP A 161 4.99 -45.45 -39.49
CA ASP A 161 5.18 -45.41 -40.93
C ASP A 161 5.41 -46.85 -41.45
N PRO A 162 4.49 -47.42 -42.23
CA PRO A 162 4.64 -48.77 -42.74
C PRO A 162 5.78 -48.95 -43.74
N SER A 163 6.38 -47.87 -44.22
CA SER A 163 7.43 -47.88 -45.26
C SER A 163 8.85 -47.75 -44.73
N GLU A 164 9.03 -47.38 -43.43
CA GLU A 164 10.34 -47.20 -42.82
C GLU A 164 10.63 -48.22 -41.71
N ASN A 165 11.93 -48.46 -41.47
CA ASN A 165 12.37 -49.15 -40.27
C ASN A 165 11.88 -48.36 -39.04
N TRP A 166 10.98 -48.97 -38.26
CA TRP A 166 10.36 -48.38 -37.11
C TRP A 166 11.42 -47.89 -36.10
N ASP A 167 11.47 -46.56 -35.89
CA ASP A 167 12.26 -45.99 -34.82
C ASP A 167 11.41 -45.89 -33.56
N PRO A 168 11.83 -46.60 -32.48
CA PRO A 168 11.11 -46.59 -31.22
C PRO A 168 11.29 -45.29 -30.41
N VAL A 169 11.91 -44.28 -30.97
CA VAL A 169 12.17 -43.00 -30.29
C VAL A 169 11.13 -41.96 -30.71
N TYR A 170 10.56 -41.31 -29.71
CA TYR A 170 9.70 -40.16 -29.93
C TYR A 170 9.88 -39.11 -28.82
N GLU A 171 9.54 -37.89 -29.13
CA GLU A 171 9.59 -36.76 -28.22
C GLU A 171 8.23 -36.57 -27.53
N VAL A 172 8.30 -36.34 -26.22
CA VAL A 172 7.20 -35.80 -25.40
C VAL A 172 7.49 -34.34 -25.20
N GLU A 173 6.63 -33.46 -25.72
CA GLU A 173 6.80 -32.02 -25.60
C GLU A 173 5.45 -31.36 -25.38
N TYR A 174 5.33 -30.61 -24.28
CA TYR A 174 4.16 -29.80 -23.97
C TYR A 174 4.60 -28.38 -23.56
N SER A 175 3.88 -27.38 -24.04
CA SER A 175 4.04 -25.99 -23.59
C SER A 175 2.68 -25.30 -23.62
N GLY A 176 2.18 -24.88 -22.48
CA GLY A 176 0.88 -24.22 -22.40
C GLY A 176 0.41 -23.88 -21.00
N GLU A 177 -0.65 -23.06 -20.93
CA GLU A 177 -1.34 -22.73 -19.67
C GLU A 177 -2.37 -23.82 -19.33
N ILE A 178 -2.34 -24.28 -18.10
CA ILE A 178 -3.30 -25.25 -17.54
C ILE A 178 -3.96 -24.63 -16.32
N SER A 179 -5.29 -24.67 -16.26
CA SER A 179 -6.05 -24.23 -15.09
C SER A 179 -6.40 -25.43 -14.20
N LEU A 180 -6.11 -25.30 -12.89
CA LEU A 180 -6.43 -26.28 -11.86
C LEU A 180 -7.32 -25.66 -10.78
N ASN A 181 -8.28 -26.44 -10.30
CA ASN A 181 -9.02 -26.12 -9.08
C ASN A 181 -8.41 -26.83 -7.87
N ALA A 182 -8.86 -26.50 -6.67
CA ALA A 182 -8.49 -27.24 -5.48
C ALA A 182 -8.80 -28.74 -5.67
N ASP A 183 -7.88 -29.60 -5.22
CA ASP A 183 -7.96 -31.06 -5.37
C ASP A 183 -7.88 -31.56 -6.83
N GLU A 184 -7.49 -30.71 -7.78
CA GLU A 184 -7.08 -31.15 -9.12
C GLU A 184 -5.54 -31.18 -9.22
N GLY A 185 -5.02 -32.02 -10.13
CA GLY A 185 -3.58 -32.11 -10.34
C GLY A 185 -3.20 -32.73 -11.67
N LEU A 186 -1.90 -32.68 -11.96
CA LEU A 186 -1.30 -33.16 -13.20
C LEU A 186 -0.57 -34.49 -12.99
N ALA A 187 -0.73 -35.39 -13.93
CA ALA A 187 -0.01 -36.68 -13.95
C ALA A 187 0.41 -37.02 -15.39
N LEU A 188 1.50 -37.81 -15.49
CA LEU A 188 1.83 -38.52 -16.71
C LEU A 188 1.23 -39.92 -16.65
N HIS A 189 0.60 -40.30 -17.73
CA HIS A 189 -0.18 -41.52 -17.84
C HIS A 189 0.32 -42.36 -19.00
N PHE A 190 0.68 -43.62 -18.72
CA PHE A 190 1.01 -44.62 -19.72
C PHE A 190 -0.28 -45.36 -20.12
N TRP A 191 -0.49 -45.50 -21.42
CA TRP A 191 -1.60 -46.27 -21.96
C TRP A 191 -1.13 -47.18 -23.10
N ALA A 192 -1.57 -48.44 -23.10
CA ALA A 192 -1.34 -49.39 -24.18
C ALA A 192 -2.69 -49.92 -24.71
N SER A 193 -2.82 -50.07 -26.02
CA SER A 193 -4.05 -50.54 -26.67
C SER A 193 -4.42 -52.00 -26.30
N THR A 194 -3.42 -52.80 -25.96
CA THR A 194 -3.56 -54.17 -25.50
C THR A 194 -2.59 -54.43 -24.36
N GLY A 195 -2.87 -55.44 -23.51
CA GLY A 195 -1.95 -55.81 -22.44
C GLY A 195 -0.56 -56.16 -22.99
N ILE A 196 0.47 -55.71 -22.30
CA ILE A 196 1.86 -56.00 -22.63
C ILE A 196 2.12 -57.48 -22.31
N GLY A 197 2.58 -58.29 -23.32
CA GLY A 197 2.82 -59.73 -23.15
C GLY A 197 4.01 -60.07 -22.26
N ASP A 198 5.04 -59.25 -22.24
CA ASP A 198 6.24 -59.29 -21.40
C ASP A 198 6.59 -57.90 -20.91
N ASP A 199 7.49 -57.80 -19.95
CA ASP A 199 7.93 -56.48 -19.42
C ASP A 199 8.45 -55.59 -20.54
N LEU A 200 8.02 -54.29 -20.49
CA LEU A 200 8.42 -53.29 -21.45
C LEU A 200 9.41 -52.34 -20.80
N ALA A 201 10.60 -52.25 -21.38
CA ALA A 201 11.60 -51.29 -20.94
C ALA A 201 11.46 -49.97 -21.74
N ILE A 202 11.32 -48.86 -21.04
CA ILE A 202 11.23 -47.52 -21.57
C ILE A 202 12.43 -46.74 -21.07
N THR A 203 13.26 -46.22 -21.98
CA THR A 203 14.36 -45.33 -21.63
C THR A 203 13.93 -43.88 -21.84
N VAL A 204 14.20 -43.04 -20.87
CA VAL A 204 13.93 -41.62 -20.93
C VAL A 204 15.24 -40.83 -20.90
N SER A 205 15.33 -39.82 -21.73
CA SER A 205 16.51 -38.94 -21.80
C SER A 205 16.10 -37.49 -22.07
N ASN A 206 17.02 -36.55 -21.87
CA ASN A 206 16.83 -35.11 -22.17
C ASN A 206 15.62 -34.52 -21.43
N PHE A 207 15.47 -34.85 -20.15
CA PHE A 207 14.34 -34.38 -19.37
C PHE A 207 14.50 -32.92 -18.98
N GLU A 208 13.51 -32.11 -19.35
CA GLU A 208 13.37 -30.71 -18.95
C GLU A 208 11.95 -30.48 -18.45
N PHE A 209 11.85 -29.79 -17.33
CA PHE A 209 10.57 -29.43 -16.73
C PHE A 209 10.61 -28.01 -16.21
N TRP A 210 9.60 -27.23 -16.55
CA TRP A 210 9.42 -25.89 -16.04
C TRP A 210 7.93 -25.61 -15.81
N ALA A 211 7.59 -25.16 -14.62
CA ALA A 211 6.24 -24.68 -14.31
C ALA A 211 6.32 -23.33 -13.61
N THR A 212 5.55 -22.37 -14.09
CA THR A 212 5.39 -21.05 -13.45
C THR A 212 3.93 -20.84 -13.05
N PHE A 213 3.71 -20.25 -11.90
CA PHE A 213 2.38 -19.95 -11.38
C PHE A 213 2.44 -18.79 -10.39
N TYR A 214 1.28 -18.21 -10.10
CA TYR A 214 1.14 -17.19 -9.06
C TYR A 214 0.52 -17.82 -7.81
N GLY A 215 1.17 -17.62 -6.68
CA GLY A 215 0.70 -18.10 -5.39
C GLY A 215 0.85 -17.05 -4.32
N ARG A 216 -0.11 -16.96 -3.40
CA ARG A 216 -0.01 -16.14 -2.20
C ARG A 216 0.76 -16.87 -1.13
N GLU A 217 1.56 -16.09 -0.39
CA GLU A 217 2.13 -16.58 0.86
C GLU A 217 1.09 -16.54 1.99
N GLU A 218 1.39 -17.26 3.09
CA GLU A 218 0.57 -17.17 4.30
C GLU A 218 0.51 -15.73 4.80
N PRO A 219 -0.66 -15.27 5.25
CA PRO A 219 -0.81 -13.97 5.89
C PRO A 219 0.12 -13.85 7.10
N VAL A 220 0.57 -12.65 7.36
CA VAL A 220 1.40 -12.35 8.53
C VAL A 220 0.74 -11.31 9.42
N PHE A 221 0.98 -11.41 10.74
CA PHE A 221 0.53 -10.38 11.67
C PHE A 221 1.61 -9.31 11.83
N ILE A 222 1.22 -8.06 11.64
CA ILE A 222 2.08 -6.88 11.79
C ILE A 222 1.50 -5.99 12.88
N ASP A 223 2.37 -5.47 13.75
CA ASP A 223 1.97 -4.48 14.75
C ASP A 223 1.78 -3.12 14.09
N VAL A 224 0.58 -2.55 14.25
CA VAL A 224 0.24 -1.22 13.78
C VAL A 224 -0.28 -0.36 14.93
N ILE A 225 -0.09 0.95 14.83
CA ILE A 225 -0.26 1.89 15.92
C ILE A 225 -1.26 2.97 15.49
N SER A 226 -2.23 3.28 16.37
CA SER A 226 -3.16 4.37 16.07
C SER A 226 -2.47 5.74 16.13
N PRO A 227 -2.86 6.72 15.29
CA PRO A 227 -2.29 8.07 15.30
C PRO A 227 -2.32 8.73 16.68
N ILE A 228 -3.39 8.55 17.44
CA ILE A 228 -3.52 9.13 18.77
C ILE A 228 -2.49 8.56 19.76
N THR A 229 -2.16 7.28 19.62
CA THR A 229 -1.11 6.64 20.44
C THR A 229 0.26 7.26 20.14
N VAL A 230 0.58 7.47 18.87
CA VAL A 230 1.85 8.10 18.48
C VAL A 230 1.93 9.53 18.99
N LEU A 231 0.85 10.32 18.83
CA LEU A 231 0.79 11.70 19.33
C LEU A 231 1.04 11.77 20.85
N ASN A 232 0.36 10.95 21.64
CA ASN A 232 0.51 10.96 23.09
C ASN A 232 1.93 10.55 23.54
N ASN A 233 2.56 9.59 22.86
CA ASN A 233 3.95 9.22 23.16
C ASN A 233 4.94 10.32 22.78
N LEU A 234 4.72 11.03 21.68
CA LEU A 234 5.52 12.19 21.29
C LEU A 234 5.42 13.31 22.34
N LEU A 235 4.21 13.66 22.77
CA LEU A 235 4.01 14.67 23.82
C LEU A 235 4.70 14.26 25.12
N LYS A 236 4.53 13.00 25.55
CA LYS A 236 5.19 12.46 26.73
C LYS A 236 6.72 12.57 26.65
N SER A 237 7.29 12.25 25.50
CA SER A 237 8.74 12.31 25.31
C SER A 237 9.28 13.73 25.27
N MET A 238 8.55 14.67 24.66
CA MET A 238 8.95 16.08 24.62
C MET A 238 8.89 16.76 26.00
N THR A 239 7.98 16.36 26.85
CA THR A 239 7.71 16.99 28.14
C THR A 239 8.43 16.32 29.32
N ASP A 240 9.28 15.32 29.04
CA ASP A 240 10.05 14.56 30.04
C ASP A 240 9.16 13.87 31.10
N SER A 241 7.90 13.59 30.75
CA SER A 241 6.90 12.90 31.58
C SER A 241 6.55 13.59 32.92
N THR A 242 6.94 14.85 33.12
CA THR A 242 6.77 15.56 34.41
C THR A 242 5.39 16.19 34.57
N GLU A 243 4.68 16.40 33.46
CA GLU A 243 3.36 17.02 33.45
C GLU A 243 2.35 16.19 32.64
N THR A 244 1.06 16.34 32.97
CA THR A 244 -0.01 15.63 32.25
C THR A 244 -0.42 16.42 31.03
N TYR A 245 0.23 16.15 29.92
CA TYR A 245 -0.18 16.67 28.62
C TYR A 245 -0.96 15.61 27.85
N SER A 246 -1.96 16.04 27.08
CA SER A 246 -2.80 15.15 26.28
C SER A 246 -2.86 15.58 24.82
N GLY A 247 -2.83 14.59 23.94
CA GLY A 247 -3.14 14.75 22.53
C GLY A 247 -4.57 14.32 22.24
N LEU A 248 -5.26 15.08 21.41
CA LEU A 248 -6.58 14.75 20.88
C LEU A 248 -6.56 14.89 19.35
N ILE A 249 -7.40 14.12 18.70
CA ILE A 249 -7.65 14.26 17.25
C ILE A 249 -9.16 14.42 17.10
N ASP A 250 -9.60 15.57 16.60
CA ASP A 250 -11.01 15.93 16.48
C ASP A 250 -11.70 15.01 15.46
N ASP A 251 -12.89 14.51 15.82
CA ASP A 251 -13.66 13.53 15.02
C ASP A 251 -12.91 12.25 14.65
N TYR A 252 -11.85 11.93 15.38
CA TYR A 252 -11.16 10.68 15.23
C TYR A 252 -11.90 9.54 15.92
N ASP A 253 -12.52 8.66 15.16
CA ASP A 253 -13.05 7.40 15.65
C ASP A 253 -12.51 6.23 14.79
N PRO A 254 -11.61 5.39 15.33
CA PRO A 254 -11.04 4.26 14.57
C PRO A 254 -12.07 3.18 14.20
N ARG A 255 -13.33 3.32 14.65
CA ARG A 255 -14.42 2.39 14.30
C ARG A 255 -15.28 2.88 13.14
N MET A 256 -15.12 4.14 12.70
CA MET A 256 -15.87 4.71 11.58
C MET A 256 -15.15 4.43 10.25
N SER A 257 -15.75 3.60 9.42
CA SER A 257 -15.15 3.11 8.16
C SER A 257 -15.12 4.12 7.01
N MET A 258 -15.72 5.29 7.18
CA MET A 258 -15.86 6.28 6.09
C MET A 258 -14.88 7.44 6.18
N ASP A 259 -14.20 7.61 7.29
CA ASP A 259 -13.19 8.64 7.49
C ASP A 259 -11.80 8.07 7.22
N ARG A 260 -11.05 8.69 6.30
CA ARG A 260 -9.69 8.28 5.94
C ARG A 260 -8.76 8.21 7.15
N LEU A 261 -8.84 9.18 8.07
CA LEU A 261 -8.00 9.23 9.25
C LEU A 261 -8.39 8.16 10.29
N SER A 262 -9.68 7.90 10.48
CA SER A 262 -10.17 6.94 11.47
C SER A 262 -9.82 5.49 11.13
N THR A 263 -9.59 5.20 9.85
CA THR A 263 -9.15 3.88 9.36
C THR A 263 -7.62 3.78 9.21
N SER A 264 -6.89 4.88 9.41
CA SER A 264 -5.44 4.94 9.24
C SER A 264 -4.69 4.40 10.46
N TYR A 265 -3.71 3.55 10.22
CA TYR A 265 -2.79 3.04 11.24
C TYR A 265 -1.36 3.21 10.77
N ILE A 266 -0.49 3.61 11.70
CA ILE A 266 0.94 3.81 11.47
C ILE A 266 1.66 2.47 11.66
N MET A 267 2.60 2.19 10.78
CA MET A 267 3.40 0.97 10.76
C MET A 267 4.88 1.30 10.67
N ALA A 268 5.68 0.80 11.60
CA ALA A 268 7.14 0.88 11.48
C ALA A 268 7.63 -0.08 10.38
N ALA A 269 8.61 0.34 9.58
CA ALA A 269 9.24 -0.52 8.58
C ALA A 269 9.81 -1.81 9.20
N GLU A 270 10.48 -1.70 10.35
CA GLU A 270 10.99 -2.85 11.09
C GLU A 270 9.88 -3.83 11.54
N SER A 271 8.66 -3.33 11.85
CA SER A 271 7.49 -4.20 12.13
C SER A 271 7.02 -4.95 10.87
N ALA A 272 7.04 -4.28 9.72
CA ALA A 272 6.75 -4.94 8.44
C ALA A 272 7.74 -6.06 8.15
N ARG A 273 9.03 -5.84 8.41
CA ARG A 273 10.09 -6.86 8.30
C ARG A 273 10.03 -7.94 9.37
N GLY A 274 9.26 -7.74 10.45
CA GLY A 274 9.14 -8.69 11.55
C GLY A 274 10.38 -8.78 12.43
N LEU A 275 11.15 -7.71 12.56
CA LEU A 275 12.32 -7.66 13.44
C LEU A 275 11.89 -7.76 14.91
N PRO A 276 12.59 -8.54 15.76
CA PRO A 276 12.17 -8.82 17.13
C PRO A 276 12.17 -7.59 18.04
N ASN A 277 13.00 -6.58 17.74
CA ASN A 277 13.10 -5.34 18.49
C ASN A 277 12.69 -4.13 17.65
N ALA A 278 11.66 -4.31 16.85
CA ALA A 278 11.17 -3.28 15.94
C ALA A 278 10.93 -1.94 16.64
N LYS A 279 11.37 -0.85 16.02
CA LYS A 279 11.23 0.51 16.51
C LYS A 279 10.48 1.39 15.50
N LEU A 280 9.72 2.34 16.02
CA LEU A 280 9.13 3.43 15.26
C LEU A 280 10.02 4.68 15.38
N TYR A 281 10.50 5.19 14.24
CA TYR A 281 11.39 6.36 14.15
C TYR A 281 10.61 7.59 13.70
N THR A 282 10.25 8.46 14.64
CA THR A 282 9.44 9.63 14.29
C THR A 282 9.74 10.85 15.15
N SER A 283 9.25 12.02 14.71
CA SER A 283 9.29 13.28 15.45
C SER A 283 7.93 13.96 15.43
N TYR A 284 7.69 14.89 16.35
CA TYR A 284 6.45 15.67 16.34
C TYR A 284 6.27 16.44 15.03
N LYS A 285 7.37 16.95 14.44
CA LYS A 285 7.31 17.60 13.14
C LYS A 285 6.86 16.65 12.03
N LYS A 286 7.47 15.46 11.92
CA LYS A 286 7.04 14.45 10.92
C LYS A 286 5.56 14.10 11.09
N PHE A 287 5.10 13.92 12.33
CA PHE A 287 3.69 13.64 12.60
C PHE A 287 2.79 14.81 12.15
N CYS A 288 3.14 16.07 12.45
CA CYS A 288 2.39 17.24 12.00
C CYS A 288 2.37 17.36 10.47
N ASP A 289 3.52 17.18 9.81
CA ASP A 289 3.63 17.28 8.35
C ASP A 289 2.78 16.22 7.66
N TRP A 290 2.76 14.99 8.18
CA TRP A 290 1.89 13.92 7.70
C TRP A 290 0.40 14.24 7.88
N MET A 291 -0.02 14.68 9.09
CA MET A 291 -1.40 15.04 9.38
C MET A 291 -1.88 16.22 8.51
N GLU A 292 -1.00 17.19 8.26
CA GLU A 292 -1.30 18.35 7.44
C GLU A 292 -1.39 17.98 5.95
N ALA A 293 -0.39 17.28 5.43
CA ALA A 293 -0.34 16.92 4.02
C ALA A 293 -1.48 15.96 3.64
N GLU A 294 -1.63 14.88 4.40
CA GLU A 294 -2.54 13.78 4.05
C GLU A 294 -4.00 14.11 4.35
N PHE A 295 -4.28 14.77 5.48
CA PHE A 295 -5.63 14.92 5.99
C PHE A 295 -6.09 16.38 6.14
N GLY A 296 -5.19 17.37 6.00
CA GLY A 296 -5.53 18.78 6.22
C GLY A 296 -5.71 19.16 7.70
N TYR A 297 -5.23 18.34 8.63
CA TYR A 297 -5.30 18.59 10.07
C TYR A 297 -4.10 19.40 10.54
N VAL A 298 -4.36 20.32 11.45
CA VAL A 298 -3.34 21.17 12.09
C VAL A 298 -3.45 21.12 13.61
N PRO A 299 -2.33 21.21 14.35
CA PRO A 299 -2.37 21.21 15.81
C PRO A 299 -2.87 22.57 16.33
N VAL A 300 -3.78 22.48 17.29
CA VAL A 300 -4.26 23.59 18.11
C VAL A 300 -3.84 23.33 19.55
N ILE A 301 -3.04 24.23 20.12
CA ILE A 301 -2.54 24.09 21.48
C ILE A 301 -3.43 24.93 22.42
N ASN A 302 -3.99 24.28 23.41
CA ASN A 302 -4.78 24.94 24.46
C ASN A 302 -4.36 24.39 25.81
N GLU A 303 -3.73 25.21 26.64
CA GLU A 303 -3.16 24.82 27.93
C GLU A 303 -2.26 23.58 27.80
N ASN A 304 -2.66 22.48 28.42
CA ASN A 304 -1.91 21.21 28.41
C ASN A 304 -2.38 20.23 27.33
N THR A 305 -3.19 20.70 26.36
CA THR A 305 -3.78 19.82 25.36
C THR A 305 -3.40 20.27 23.95
N VAL A 306 -2.99 19.32 23.13
CA VAL A 306 -2.81 19.49 21.69
C VAL A 306 -3.95 18.79 20.96
N THR A 307 -4.82 19.54 20.31
CA THR A 307 -5.91 18.99 19.50
C THR A 307 -5.60 19.16 18.02
N PHE A 308 -5.51 18.05 17.28
CA PHE A 308 -5.46 18.10 15.83
C PHE A 308 -6.87 18.31 15.30
N MET A 309 -7.07 19.40 14.55
CA MET A 309 -8.35 19.77 13.95
C MET A 309 -8.20 19.95 12.45
N HIS A 310 -9.21 19.49 11.69
CA HIS A 310 -9.25 19.79 10.26
C HIS A 310 -9.40 21.31 10.04
N ARG A 311 -8.67 21.87 9.07
CA ARG A 311 -8.70 23.33 8.81
C ARG A 311 -10.11 23.87 8.58
N ASP A 312 -10.97 23.13 7.88
CA ASP A 312 -12.35 23.56 7.61
C ASP A 312 -13.19 23.76 8.88
N LYS A 313 -12.89 23.00 9.94
CA LYS A 313 -13.56 23.12 11.25
C LYS A 313 -12.94 24.22 12.12
N LEU A 314 -11.63 24.40 11.97
CA LEU A 314 -10.92 25.45 12.71
C LEU A 314 -11.44 26.85 12.35
N PHE A 315 -11.74 27.09 11.07
CA PHE A 315 -12.24 28.36 10.59
C PHE A 315 -13.77 28.39 10.55
N THR A 316 -14.38 28.68 11.72
CA THR A 316 -15.83 28.74 11.85
C THR A 316 -16.44 29.90 11.08
N SER A 317 -17.75 29.83 10.77
CA SER A 317 -18.47 30.92 10.09
C SER A 317 -19.21 31.87 11.05
N THR A 318 -19.06 31.67 12.37
CA THR A 318 -19.75 32.48 13.39
C THR A 318 -19.00 33.76 13.64
N VAL A 319 -19.71 34.92 13.59
CA VAL A 319 -19.14 36.21 14.00
C VAL A 319 -19.17 36.26 15.54
N VAL A 320 -18.00 36.31 16.14
CA VAL A 320 -17.79 36.32 17.59
C VAL A 320 -17.58 37.71 18.15
N LYS A 321 -17.22 38.66 17.30
CA LYS A 321 -17.00 40.06 17.66
C LYS A 321 -17.37 40.99 16.52
N ASP A 322 -18.09 42.05 16.82
CA ASP A 322 -18.34 43.15 15.89
C ASP A 322 -17.68 44.44 16.44
N LEU A 323 -16.71 44.96 15.73
CA LEU A 323 -16.02 46.22 16.06
C LEU A 323 -16.78 47.43 15.56
N GLY A 324 -17.84 47.25 14.77
CA GLY A 324 -18.67 48.32 14.24
C GLY A 324 -17.86 49.32 13.43
N THR A 325 -18.13 50.63 13.69
CA THR A 325 -17.44 51.77 13.09
C THR A 325 -16.39 52.42 14.00
N GLU A 326 -16.22 51.92 15.23
CA GLU A 326 -15.28 52.43 16.23
C GLU A 326 -13.88 51.87 16.05
N ILE A 327 -13.34 52.13 14.84
CA ILE A 327 -12.02 51.65 14.43
C ILE A 327 -11.16 52.84 13.98
N ASN A 328 -9.87 52.77 14.32
CA ASN A 328 -8.83 53.68 13.88
C ASN A 328 -7.71 52.93 13.16
N ASP A 329 -6.84 53.65 12.51
CA ASP A 329 -5.61 53.14 11.89
C ASP A 329 -5.85 51.89 11.01
N TYR A 330 -6.90 51.99 10.16
CA TYR A 330 -7.25 50.92 9.24
C TYR A 330 -6.17 50.78 8.15
N GLU A 331 -5.46 49.65 8.16
CA GLU A 331 -4.51 49.28 7.12
C GLU A 331 -4.97 48.00 6.42
N PHE A 332 -4.95 48.00 5.08
CA PHE A 332 -5.25 46.85 4.25
C PHE A 332 -3.99 46.45 3.49
N SER A 333 -3.57 45.23 3.67
CA SER A 333 -2.35 44.65 3.06
C SER A 333 -2.61 43.27 2.44
N VAL A 334 -1.64 42.79 1.71
CA VAL A 334 -1.63 41.43 1.19
C VAL A 334 -0.59 40.62 1.96
N ASN A 335 -0.97 39.43 2.42
CA ASN A 335 -0.06 38.54 3.07
C ASN A 335 0.69 37.70 2.03
N ASP A 336 1.89 38.11 1.73
CA ASP A 336 2.76 37.49 0.75
C ASP A 336 3.05 36.01 1.05
N SER A 337 3.04 35.59 2.34
CA SER A 337 3.28 34.22 2.74
C SER A 337 2.16 33.25 2.35
N LEU A 338 0.99 33.77 2.00
CA LEU A 338 -0.16 32.98 1.51
C LEU A 338 -0.24 32.94 -0.03
N ILE A 339 0.70 33.59 -0.73
CA ILE A 339 0.75 33.58 -2.19
C ILE A 339 1.76 32.52 -2.61
N TYR A 340 1.28 31.49 -3.27
CA TYR A 340 2.10 30.39 -3.80
C TYR A 340 2.12 30.45 -5.31
N SER A 341 3.31 30.25 -5.91
CA SER A 341 3.48 30.04 -7.36
C SER A 341 3.22 28.59 -7.74
N SER A 342 3.56 27.67 -6.84
CA SER A 342 3.35 26.25 -7.05
C SER A 342 2.90 25.53 -5.78
N VAL A 343 2.31 24.34 -5.98
CA VAL A 343 1.91 23.41 -4.93
C VAL A 343 2.57 22.06 -5.26
N LYS A 344 3.38 21.56 -4.34
CA LYS A 344 3.94 20.18 -4.38
C LYS A 344 3.15 19.29 -3.46
N VAL A 345 2.74 18.10 -3.96
CA VAL A 345 1.91 17.17 -3.22
C VAL A 345 2.34 15.74 -3.50
N GLY A 346 2.34 14.91 -2.48
CA GLY A 346 2.65 13.50 -2.59
C GLY A 346 3.70 13.02 -1.60
N TYR A 347 4.57 12.15 -2.07
CA TYR A 347 5.59 11.47 -1.29
C TYR A 347 6.94 11.62 -1.99
N ASP A 348 8.01 11.63 -1.21
CA ASP A 348 9.36 11.55 -1.78
C ASP A 348 9.51 10.23 -2.56
N LYS A 349 10.13 10.33 -3.74
CA LYS A 349 10.42 9.17 -4.56
C LYS A 349 11.46 8.28 -3.87
N GLU A 350 11.16 6.98 -3.84
CA GLU A 350 12.09 5.95 -3.36
C GLU A 350 12.29 4.89 -4.43
N ASP A 351 13.52 4.46 -4.60
CA ASP A 351 13.88 3.39 -5.53
C ASP A 351 14.22 2.11 -4.75
N TYR A 352 13.47 1.05 -4.98
CA TYR A 352 13.75 -0.28 -4.45
C TYR A 352 14.33 -1.17 -5.55
N ASP A 353 15.47 -1.78 -5.31
CA ASP A 353 16.19 -2.60 -6.30
C ASP A 353 15.37 -3.77 -6.83
N SER A 354 14.49 -4.36 -6.02
CA SER A 354 13.72 -5.55 -6.37
C SER A 354 12.26 -5.30 -6.74
N VAL A 355 11.75 -4.07 -6.56
CA VAL A 355 10.37 -3.69 -6.91
C VAL A 355 10.44 -2.54 -7.89
N ASN A 356 10.84 -2.85 -9.10
CA ASN A 356 11.12 -1.86 -10.12
C ASN A 356 9.86 -1.54 -10.95
N GLY A 357 9.66 -0.26 -11.26
CA GLY A 357 8.66 0.23 -12.22
C GLY A 357 7.22 0.30 -11.71
N ARG A 358 6.99 0.21 -10.40
CA ARG A 358 5.68 0.31 -9.77
C ARG A 358 5.68 1.43 -8.75
N ASP A 359 5.48 2.65 -9.23
CA ASP A 359 5.67 3.88 -8.43
C ASP A 359 4.39 4.39 -7.79
N GLU A 360 3.43 3.51 -7.48
CA GLU A 360 2.20 3.99 -6.86
C GLU A 360 2.51 4.66 -5.51
N PHE A 361 2.06 5.91 -5.38
CA PHE A 361 2.22 6.75 -4.20
C PHE A 361 3.66 6.90 -3.69
N ARG A 362 4.64 6.83 -4.62
CA ARG A 362 6.05 7.15 -4.37
C ARG A 362 6.53 8.30 -5.26
N PHE A 363 5.63 9.19 -5.58
CA PHE A 363 5.91 10.31 -6.46
C PHE A 363 5.41 11.63 -5.87
N THR A 364 6.02 12.71 -6.31
CA THR A 364 5.59 14.07 -6.02
C THR A 364 5.08 14.72 -7.30
N ASN A 365 3.85 15.19 -7.26
CA ASN A 365 3.30 16.03 -8.32
C ASN A 365 3.47 17.50 -7.97
N GLU A 366 3.82 18.28 -8.98
CA GLU A 366 3.88 19.74 -8.89
C GLU A 366 2.80 20.37 -9.78
N PHE A 367 2.11 21.35 -9.19
CA PHE A 367 1.06 22.09 -9.85
C PHE A 367 1.36 23.59 -9.78
N SER A 368 1.13 24.31 -10.88
CA SER A 368 1.19 25.77 -10.92
C SER A 368 -0.13 26.39 -10.48
N THR A 369 -0.07 27.44 -9.68
CA THR A 369 -1.23 28.28 -9.33
C THR A 369 -1.54 29.33 -10.40
N GLY A 370 -0.65 29.51 -11.37
CA GLY A 370 -0.71 30.59 -12.35
C GLY A 370 -0.27 31.95 -11.82
N LEU A 371 0.17 32.04 -10.57
CA LEU A 371 0.67 33.27 -9.94
C LEU A 371 2.19 33.29 -9.96
N ASN A 372 2.78 34.28 -10.65
CA ASN A 372 4.24 34.43 -10.75
C ASN A 372 4.78 35.61 -9.93
N LEU A 373 4.01 36.05 -8.91
CA LEU A 373 4.36 37.21 -8.11
C LEU A 373 5.51 36.95 -7.13
N ARG A 374 5.66 35.72 -6.72
CA ARG A 374 6.68 35.22 -5.81
C ARG A 374 7.08 33.80 -6.15
N ASP A 375 8.33 33.46 -5.90
CA ASP A 375 8.80 32.06 -5.92
C ASP A 375 8.59 31.45 -4.53
N ASN A 376 7.37 31.00 -4.28
CA ASN A 376 6.94 30.40 -3.03
C ASN A 376 6.14 29.14 -3.33
N THR A 377 6.55 28.02 -2.79
CA THR A 377 5.92 26.72 -2.99
C THR A 377 5.22 26.26 -1.73
N LEU A 378 3.94 25.90 -1.85
CA LEU A 378 3.26 25.14 -0.79
C LEU A 378 3.66 23.67 -0.90
N SER A 379 4.38 23.18 0.11
CA SER A 379 4.79 21.77 0.17
C SER A 379 3.83 20.96 1.04
N LEU A 380 3.14 20.02 0.42
CA LEU A 380 2.27 19.01 1.04
C LEU A 380 2.87 17.63 0.78
N ILE A 381 4.14 17.46 1.19
CA ILE A 381 4.86 16.18 1.07
C ILE A 381 4.76 15.45 2.40
N SER A 382 4.22 14.24 2.34
CA SER A 382 4.10 13.39 3.53
C SER A 382 5.43 12.71 3.85
N PRO A 383 5.95 12.87 5.08
CA PRO A 383 7.14 12.12 5.52
C PRO A 383 6.81 10.68 5.93
N TYR A 384 5.54 10.32 6.06
CA TYR A 384 5.10 8.93 6.20
C TYR A 384 4.63 8.41 4.84
N ARG A 385 4.86 7.14 4.59
CA ARG A 385 4.71 6.52 3.27
C ARG A 385 3.47 5.64 3.19
N ALA A 386 2.79 5.69 2.05
CA ALA A 386 1.59 4.90 1.78
C ALA A 386 1.78 3.88 0.63
N ASP A 387 2.97 3.79 0.05
CA ASP A 387 3.21 2.94 -1.11
C ASP A 387 3.07 1.44 -0.78
N ALA A 388 2.10 0.81 -1.40
CA ALA A 388 1.75 -0.59 -1.16
C ALA A 388 2.89 -1.55 -1.52
N TYR A 389 3.61 -1.28 -2.61
CA TYR A 389 4.75 -2.10 -3.01
C TYR A 389 5.96 -1.96 -2.10
N GLY A 390 6.21 -0.77 -1.54
CA GLY A 390 7.25 -0.59 -0.54
C GLY A 390 6.97 -1.38 0.73
N ILE A 391 5.72 -1.38 1.19
CA ILE A 391 5.29 -2.21 2.32
C ILE A 391 5.46 -3.70 2.00
N GLU A 392 5.00 -4.14 0.83
CA GLU A 392 5.13 -5.53 0.40
C GLU A 392 6.59 -5.97 0.28
N PHE A 393 7.45 -5.10 -0.26
CA PHE A 393 8.89 -5.35 -0.32
C PHE A 393 9.49 -5.66 1.06
N LEU A 394 9.15 -4.86 2.07
CA LEU A 394 9.62 -5.08 3.43
C LEU A 394 9.02 -6.36 4.05
N VAL A 395 7.75 -6.65 3.76
CA VAL A 395 7.10 -7.88 4.24
C VAL A 395 7.74 -9.13 3.63
N GLN A 396 8.19 -9.06 2.38
CA GLN A 396 8.92 -10.16 1.73
C GLN A 396 10.27 -10.42 2.38
N LYS A 397 10.89 -9.40 2.95
CA LYS A 397 12.17 -9.50 3.65
C LYS A 397 12.06 -10.02 5.09
N ARG A 398 10.89 -10.47 5.53
CA ARG A 398 10.71 -11.07 6.87
C ARG A 398 11.56 -12.32 7.03
N GLY A 399 12.29 -12.37 8.14
CA GLY A 399 13.18 -13.49 8.46
C GLY A 399 14.59 -13.37 7.90
N GLU A 400 14.90 -12.31 7.16
CA GLU A 400 16.29 -11.97 6.83
C GLU A 400 16.95 -11.25 8.01
N ASP A 401 18.11 -11.74 8.41
CA ASP A 401 18.84 -11.24 9.60
C ASP A 401 19.53 -9.89 9.40
N THR A 402 19.49 -9.32 8.19
CA THR A 402 20.17 -8.06 7.90
C THR A 402 19.30 -6.87 8.28
N THR A 403 19.88 -5.95 9.06
CA THR A 403 19.28 -4.66 9.40
C THR A 403 19.71 -3.54 8.44
N ASP A 404 20.55 -3.84 7.48
CA ASP A 404 21.10 -2.88 6.51
C ASP A 404 20.15 -2.65 5.33
N ASN A 405 18.93 -2.21 5.63
CA ASN A 405 18.04 -1.70 4.61
C ASN A 405 17.86 -0.21 4.84
N ASP A 406 18.12 0.61 3.83
CA ASP A 406 17.95 2.07 3.90
C ASP A 406 16.54 2.48 4.32
N SER A 407 15.55 1.61 4.08
CA SER A 407 14.14 1.83 4.45
C SER A 407 13.76 1.39 5.86
N ASP A 408 14.65 0.82 6.69
CA ASP A 408 14.30 0.31 8.03
C ASP A 408 13.82 1.40 8.99
N ASN A 409 14.27 2.63 8.78
CA ASN A 409 13.87 3.79 9.58
C ASN A 409 12.59 4.47 9.06
N ASP A 410 12.01 3.99 7.98
CA ASP A 410 10.81 4.56 7.39
C ASP A 410 9.58 4.28 8.24
N VAL A 411 8.65 5.20 8.13
CA VAL A 411 7.33 5.08 8.75
C VAL A 411 6.31 4.98 7.63
N PHE A 412 5.55 3.91 7.66
CA PHE A 412 4.44 3.69 6.74
C PHE A 412 3.12 3.90 7.46
N PHE A 413 2.06 4.04 6.68
CA PHE A 413 0.70 3.99 7.20
C PHE A 413 -0.20 3.24 6.23
N VAL A 414 -1.22 2.61 6.79
CA VAL A 414 -2.13 1.73 6.07
C VAL A 414 -3.57 2.03 6.45
N SER A 415 -4.47 1.88 5.49
CA SER A 415 -5.88 1.85 5.79
C SER A 415 -6.32 0.44 6.16
N CYS A 416 -7.03 0.35 7.26
CA CYS A 416 -7.46 -0.90 7.84
C CYS A 416 -8.96 -0.96 8.04
N ASP A 417 -9.50 -2.16 7.87
CA ASP A 417 -10.87 -2.52 8.23
C ASP A 417 -10.86 -3.40 9.48
N GLN A 418 -11.99 -3.49 10.18
CA GLN A 418 -12.13 -4.39 11.32
C GLN A 418 -12.29 -5.83 10.86
N ASP A 419 -11.58 -6.75 11.50
CA ASP A 419 -11.69 -8.18 11.31
C ASP A 419 -11.71 -8.88 12.70
N GLY A 420 -12.87 -8.86 13.32
CA GLY A 420 -13.01 -9.29 14.71
C GLY A 420 -12.14 -8.48 15.67
N VAL A 421 -11.19 -9.13 16.34
CA VAL A 421 -10.23 -8.47 17.25
C VAL A 421 -9.08 -7.82 16.48
N ASN A 422 -8.75 -8.37 15.31
CA ASN A 422 -7.66 -7.91 14.46
C ASN A 422 -8.13 -6.87 13.43
N LEU A 423 -7.17 -6.37 12.66
CA LEU A 423 -7.38 -5.52 11.51
C LEU A 423 -7.03 -6.30 10.25
N LYS A 424 -7.61 -5.91 9.12
CA LYS A 424 -7.21 -6.34 7.78
C LYS A 424 -7.01 -5.10 6.89
N LEU A 425 -6.28 -5.25 5.79
CA LEU A 425 -6.11 -4.18 4.80
C LEU A 425 -7.47 -3.78 4.20
N TYR A 426 -7.69 -2.48 4.11
CA TYR A 426 -8.87 -1.95 3.43
C TYR A 426 -8.63 -1.92 1.92
N ARG A 427 -9.46 -2.67 1.17
CA ARG A 427 -9.42 -2.78 -0.29
C ARG A 427 -10.82 -2.48 -0.83
N ALA A 428 -11.08 -1.24 -1.25
CA ALA A 428 -12.41 -0.82 -1.69
C ALA A 428 -12.58 -0.82 -3.21
N TYR A 429 -11.49 -0.71 -3.98
CA TYR A 429 -11.58 -0.70 -5.43
C TYR A 429 -11.49 -2.09 -6.03
N THR A 430 -12.23 -2.29 -7.11
CA THR A 430 -12.20 -3.50 -7.93
C THR A 430 -11.33 -3.26 -9.19
N PRO A 431 -10.91 -4.33 -9.90
CA PRO A 431 -10.13 -4.21 -11.13
C PRO A 431 -10.71 -3.27 -12.19
N SER A 432 -12.03 -3.13 -12.24
CA SER A 432 -12.72 -2.26 -13.20
C SER A 432 -12.67 -0.76 -12.87
N GLN A 433 -12.28 -0.42 -11.64
CA GLN A 433 -12.25 0.96 -11.15
C GLN A 433 -10.86 1.59 -11.19
N LEU A 434 -9.82 0.77 -11.27
CA LEU A 434 -8.44 1.23 -11.30
C LEU A 434 -7.82 1.05 -12.69
N SER A 435 -6.96 1.97 -13.07
CA SER A 435 -6.14 1.90 -14.28
C SER A 435 -4.71 2.40 -13.99
N GLY A 436 -3.80 2.19 -14.95
CA GLY A 436 -2.40 2.53 -14.80
C GLY A 436 -1.57 1.32 -14.38
N LEU A 437 -0.43 1.57 -13.74
CA LEU A 437 0.53 0.52 -13.36
C LEU A 437 0.11 -0.28 -12.12
N LEU A 438 -0.87 0.18 -11.38
CA LEU A 438 -1.34 -0.48 -10.17
C LEU A 438 -2.09 -1.76 -10.49
N SER A 439 -1.80 -2.83 -9.75
CA SER A 439 -2.61 -4.03 -9.77
C SER A 439 -3.77 -3.89 -8.79
N PRO A 440 -5.02 -3.97 -9.24
CA PRO A 440 -6.17 -3.86 -8.35
C PRO A 440 -6.23 -4.94 -7.28
N GLU A 441 -5.65 -6.11 -7.55
CA GLU A 441 -5.60 -7.23 -6.60
C GLU A 441 -4.63 -6.97 -5.44
N THR A 442 -3.59 -6.19 -5.72
CA THR A 442 -2.56 -5.83 -4.74
C THR A 442 -2.79 -4.45 -4.14
N MET A 443 -3.64 -3.66 -4.77
CA MET A 443 -3.86 -2.27 -4.40
C MET A 443 -4.57 -2.16 -3.07
N PHE A 444 -3.93 -1.51 -2.16
CA PHE A 444 -4.48 -0.93 -0.94
C PHE A 444 -3.93 0.49 -0.80
N ASN A 445 -4.38 1.26 0.16
CA ASN A 445 -3.99 2.66 0.36
C ASN A 445 -4.36 3.62 -0.81
N PHE A 446 -5.24 3.22 -1.73
CA PHE A 446 -5.63 4.07 -2.86
C PHE A 446 -6.22 5.43 -2.42
N GLN A 447 -6.85 5.50 -1.24
CA GLN A 447 -7.40 6.73 -0.67
C GLN A 447 -6.33 7.70 -0.15
N TYR A 448 -5.07 7.33 -0.21
CA TYR A 448 -3.93 8.18 0.15
C TYR A 448 -3.15 8.65 -1.08
N SER A 449 -3.76 8.65 -2.25
CA SER A 449 -3.12 9.20 -3.44
C SER A 449 -2.86 10.71 -3.28
N PRO A 450 -1.85 11.28 -3.96
CA PRO A 450 -1.56 12.71 -3.91
C PRO A 450 -2.78 13.59 -4.22
N ARG A 451 -3.69 13.13 -5.08
CA ARG A 451 -4.92 13.87 -5.39
C ARG A 451 -5.86 13.98 -4.19
N PHE A 452 -5.94 12.96 -3.33
CA PHE A 452 -6.71 13.06 -2.07
C PHE A 452 -6.09 14.04 -1.07
N MET A 453 -4.76 14.23 -1.09
CA MET A 453 -4.10 15.31 -0.33
C MET A 453 -4.55 16.69 -0.81
N LEU A 454 -4.67 16.90 -2.13
CA LEU A 454 -5.24 18.13 -2.69
C LEU A 454 -6.68 18.33 -2.22
N GLU A 455 -7.51 17.28 -2.25
CA GLU A 455 -8.90 17.35 -1.75
C GLU A 455 -8.98 17.73 -0.27
N ALA A 456 -8.12 17.15 0.57
CA ALA A 456 -8.08 17.46 2.00
C ALA A 456 -7.67 18.92 2.29
N ASN A 457 -6.87 19.52 1.42
CA ASN A 457 -6.33 20.87 1.58
C ASN A 457 -6.96 21.92 0.66
N LYS A 458 -7.97 21.52 -0.15
CA LYS A 458 -8.48 22.36 -1.25
C LYS A 458 -8.91 23.76 -0.85
N LYS A 459 -9.66 23.92 0.25
CA LYS A 459 -10.14 25.23 0.67
C LYS A 459 -9.02 26.15 1.16
N TYR A 460 -7.98 25.58 1.76
CA TYR A 460 -6.78 26.32 2.13
C TYR A 460 -6.01 26.79 0.89
N ILE A 461 -5.78 25.90 -0.08
CA ILE A 461 -5.17 26.24 -1.37
C ILE A 461 -6.04 27.25 -2.12
N GLY A 462 -7.35 27.13 -2.03
CA GLY A 462 -8.34 28.04 -2.60
C GLY A 462 -8.22 29.49 -2.13
N SER A 463 -7.57 29.73 -1.01
CA SER A 463 -7.24 31.08 -0.53
C SER A 463 -6.31 31.83 -1.50
N CYS A 464 -5.48 31.10 -2.24
CA CYS A 464 -4.54 31.63 -3.21
C CYS A 464 -5.05 31.54 -4.66
N THR A 465 -5.64 30.40 -5.06
CA THR A 465 -6.02 30.16 -6.46
C THR A 465 -7.30 29.33 -6.57
N GLY A 466 -8.05 29.54 -7.65
CA GLY A 466 -9.24 28.74 -7.98
C GLY A 466 -8.96 27.51 -8.84
N MET A 467 -7.71 27.34 -9.30
CA MET A 467 -7.31 26.21 -10.15
C MET A 467 -5.83 25.94 -10.02
N LEU A 468 -5.48 24.66 -9.99
CA LEU A 468 -4.11 24.16 -10.11
C LEU A 468 -3.94 23.50 -11.47
N LYS A 469 -2.86 23.83 -12.17
CA LYS A 469 -2.48 23.21 -13.43
C LYS A 469 -1.28 22.31 -13.22
N PHE A 470 -1.39 21.06 -13.64
CA PHE A 470 -0.29 20.13 -13.58
C PHE A 470 0.94 20.64 -14.36
N THR A 471 2.13 20.51 -13.78
CA THR A 471 3.39 20.94 -14.40
C THR A 471 4.39 19.83 -14.55
N SER A 472 4.60 19.05 -13.49
CA SER A 472 5.59 17.98 -13.49
C SER A 472 5.31 16.92 -12.44
N SER A 473 5.91 15.75 -12.61
CA SER A 473 6.00 14.68 -11.62
C SER A 473 7.43 14.16 -11.59
N ASP A 474 7.93 13.80 -10.42
CA ASP A 474 9.26 13.19 -10.25
C ASP A 474 9.22 11.66 -10.19
N GLY A 475 8.06 11.06 -10.38
CA GLY A 475 7.83 9.62 -10.42
C GLY A 475 6.85 9.22 -11.51
N ASN A 476 6.40 7.98 -11.44
CA ASN A 476 5.39 7.45 -12.35
C ASN A 476 3.98 7.73 -11.79
N SER A 477 3.29 8.69 -12.38
CA SER A 477 1.99 9.20 -11.94
C SER A 477 0.86 8.98 -12.96
N ASP A 478 0.96 7.95 -13.81
CA ASP A 478 -0.04 7.63 -14.83
C ASP A 478 -1.28 6.91 -14.28
N VAL A 479 -1.38 6.81 -12.96
CA VAL A 479 -2.52 6.20 -12.26
C VAL A 479 -3.78 7.03 -12.47
N ALA A 480 -4.88 6.35 -12.76
CA ALA A 480 -6.22 6.93 -12.79
C ALA A 480 -7.15 6.14 -11.86
N ILE A 481 -7.87 6.84 -11.00
CA ILE A 481 -8.87 6.29 -10.09
C ILE A 481 -10.23 6.86 -10.50
N ASP A 482 -11.21 5.98 -10.76
CA ASP A 482 -12.54 6.37 -11.25
C ASP A 482 -12.49 7.27 -12.51
N GLY A 483 -11.52 7.03 -13.38
CA GLY A 483 -11.33 7.77 -14.62
C GLY A 483 -10.66 9.14 -14.47
N VAL A 484 -10.26 9.53 -13.27
CA VAL A 484 -9.55 10.78 -12.98
C VAL A 484 -8.07 10.47 -12.78
N LYS A 485 -7.20 11.09 -13.58
CA LYS A 485 -5.75 10.91 -13.48
C LYS A 485 -5.16 11.74 -12.36
N GLU A 486 -4.11 11.23 -11.73
CA GLU A 486 -3.33 11.99 -10.74
C GLU A 486 -2.73 13.28 -11.32
N THR A 487 -2.51 13.32 -12.63
CA THR A 487 -1.95 14.47 -13.37
C THR A 487 -2.99 15.42 -13.98
N ASP A 488 -4.29 15.18 -13.76
CA ASP A 488 -5.33 16.09 -14.27
C ASP A 488 -5.32 17.39 -13.46
N ASP A 489 -5.62 18.51 -14.15
CA ASP A 489 -5.81 19.82 -13.52
C ASP A 489 -6.83 19.72 -12.37
N PHE A 490 -6.65 20.53 -11.33
CA PHE A 490 -7.45 20.48 -10.13
C PHE A 490 -8.22 21.78 -9.90
N SER A 491 -9.55 21.74 -9.95
CA SER A 491 -10.42 22.89 -9.74
C SER A 491 -10.75 23.10 -8.26
N ILE A 492 -10.69 24.33 -7.79
CA ILE A 492 -10.91 24.70 -6.39
C ILE A 492 -12.00 25.80 -6.33
N PRO A 493 -13.27 25.42 -6.19
CA PRO A 493 -14.39 26.39 -6.20
C PRO A 493 -14.57 27.15 -4.88
N GLU A 494 -13.96 26.67 -3.79
CA GLU A 494 -14.15 27.19 -2.44
C GLU A 494 -12.82 27.64 -1.82
N ARG A 495 -12.91 28.59 -0.86
CA ARG A 495 -11.77 29.05 -0.08
C ARG A 495 -12.14 29.25 1.38
N LEU A 496 -11.16 29.14 2.28
CA LEU A 496 -11.33 29.47 3.70
C LEU A 496 -11.34 30.99 3.92
N PHE A 497 -10.39 31.68 3.32
CA PHE A 497 -10.18 33.12 3.45
C PHE A 497 -9.50 33.66 2.18
N THR A 498 -9.17 34.93 2.12
CA THR A 498 -8.38 35.56 1.05
C THR A 498 -6.92 35.71 1.50
N VAL A 499 -6.04 36.04 0.59
CA VAL A 499 -4.64 36.40 0.90
C VAL A 499 -4.47 37.79 1.52
N SER A 500 -5.56 38.47 1.83
CA SER A 500 -5.54 39.84 2.35
C SER A 500 -5.58 39.85 3.87
N GLU A 501 -4.93 40.86 4.44
CA GLU A 501 -4.95 41.16 5.87
C GLU A 501 -5.45 42.56 6.13
N VAL A 502 -6.09 42.75 7.27
CA VAL A 502 -6.50 44.04 7.78
C VAL A 502 -5.97 44.21 9.19
N GLU A 503 -5.30 45.36 9.44
CA GLU A 503 -4.93 45.79 10.78
C GLU A 503 -5.78 47.01 11.16
N VAL A 504 -6.32 46.97 12.39
CA VAL A 504 -7.13 48.06 12.93
C VAL A 504 -6.87 48.24 14.41
N GLU A 505 -7.01 49.45 14.89
CA GLU A 505 -7.11 49.77 16.30
C GLU A 505 -8.58 50.05 16.70
N THR A 506 -8.95 49.61 17.91
CA THR A 506 -10.27 49.88 18.49
C THR A 506 -10.17 50.30 19.96
N SER A 507 -11.09 51.11 20.42
CA SER A 507 -11.24 51.46 21.83
C SER A 507 -11.84 50.32 22.66
N ASP A 508 -12.43 49.32 22.01
CA ASP A 508 -12.94 48.14 22.70
C ASP A 508 -11.78 47.26 23.19
N ILE A 509 -11.63 47.18 24.50
CA ILE A 509 -10.57 46.43 25.18
C ILE A 509 -10.94 44.96 25.46
N ASN A 510 -12.19 44.57 25.19
CA ASN A 510 -12.66 43.22 25.47
C ASN A 510 -12.32 42.29 24.30
N SER A 511 -11.48 41.30 24.53
CA SER A 511 -11.23 40.23 23.56
C SER A 511 -12.45 39.32 23.44
N PRO A 512 -12.74 38.73 22.28
CA PRO A 512 -13.77 37.71 22.16
C PRO A 512 -13.40 36.46 22.96
N ASP A 513 -14.41 35.78 23.51
CA ASP A 513 -14.21 34.53 24.24
C ASP A 513 -13.77 33.39 23.31
N ASP A 514 -14.27 33.38 22.06
CA ASP A 514 -13.87 32.45 21.02
C ASP A 514 -12.91 33.14 20.04
N LEU A 515 -11.67 32.69 19.98
CA LEU A 515 -10.63 33.23 19.10
C LEU A 515 -10.62 32.60 17.70
N LEU A 516 -11.41 31.55 17.46
CA LEU A 516 -11.49 30.85 16.19
C LEU A 516 -12.62 31.38 15.29
N GLY A 517 -13.46 32.25 15.81
CA GLY A 517 -14.56 32.86 15.09
C GLY A 517 -14.15 34.06 14.23
N LEU A 518 -15.13 34.63 13.58
CA LEU A 518 -14.98 35.81 12.72
C LEU A 518 -15.12 37.10 13.52
N VAL A 519 -14.33 38.10 13.14
CA VAL A 519 -14.51 39.49 13.57
C VAL A 519 -15.06 40.29 12.39
N SER A 520 -16.10 41.10 12.63
CA SER A 520 -16.64 42.06 11.66
C SER A 520 -16.27 43.47 12.04
N LEU A 521 -16.09 44.32 11.04
CA LEU A 521 -15.89 45.75 11.20
C LEU A 521 -16.44 46.49 9.99
N ASN A 522 -16.80 47.77 10.17
CA ASN A 522 -17.28 48.64 9.09
C ASN A 522 -16.27 49.76 8.82
N ASN A 523 -15.74 49.80 7.61
CA ASN A 523 -14.88 50.85 7.15
C ASN A 523 -15.49 51.55 5.92
N ARG A 524 -15.91 52.82 6.07
CA ARG A 524 -16.47 53.64 5.00
C ARG A 524 -17.59 52.97 4.21
N GLY A 525 -18.54 52.33 4.94
CA GLY A 525 -19.70 51.68 4.36
C GLY A 525 -19.42 50.28 3.75
N ARG A 526 -18.23 49.74 3.96
CA ARG A 526 -17.91 48.33 3.62
C ARG A 526 -17.74 47.52 4.89
N THR A 527 -18.42 46.41 4.96
CA THR A 527 -18.24 45.46 6.05
C THR A 527 -17.12 44.47 5.71
N VAL A 528 -16.05 44.52 6.48
CA VAL A 528 -14.95 43.56 6.39
C VAL A 528 -15.16 42.46 7.42
N ILE A 529 -15.04 41.21 7.02
CA ILE A 529 -15.18 40.04 7.88
C ILE A 529 -13.89 39.25 7.75
N GLY A 530 -13.26 38.93 8.87
CA GLY A 530 -12.00 38.17 8.87
C GLY A 530 -11.79 37.34 10.11
N TYR A 531 -10.86 36.42 10.02
CA TYR A 531 -10.40 35.59 11.14
C TYR A 531 -9.29 36.32 11.90
N ILE A 532 -9.25 36.09 13.19
CA ILE A 532 -8.23 36.67 14.06
C ILE A 532 -6.87 36.02 13.76
N LYS A 533 -5.91 36.84 13.31
CA LYS A 533 -4.50 36.45 13.22
C LYS A 533 -3.76 36.81 14.51
N GLN A 534 -4.03 37.99 15.03
CA GLN A 534 -3.43 38.49 16.26
C GLN A 534 -4.34 39.51 16.91
N ILE A 535 -4.37 39.51 18.24
CA ILE A 535 -4.93 40.61 19.08
C ILE A 535 -3.80 41.06 20.01
N LYS A 536 -3.63 42.40 20.08
CA LYS A 536 -2.76 43.02 21.08
C LYS A 536 -3.64 43.89 21.98
N SER A 537 -3.76 43.49 23.25
CA SER A 537 -4.51 44.23 24.26
C SER A 537 -3.58 44.70 25.37
N TYR A 538 -3.84 45.87 25.93
CA TYR A 538 -3.03 46.45 26.99
C TYR A 538 -3.82 46.46 28.31
N ILE A 539 -3.64 45.44 29.12
CA ILE A 539 -4.32 45.33 30.43
C ILE A 539 -3.78 46.40 31.39
N GLY A 540 -4.67 47.20 31.97
CA GLY A 540 -4.34 48.18 32.99
C GLY A 540 -3.80 49.51 32.44
N LYS A 541 -3.83 49.75 31.12
CA LYS A 541 -3.55 51.07 30.51
C LYS A 541 -4.67 51.43 29.56
N ALA A 542 -5.07 52.71 29.53
CA ALA A 542 -6.02 53.24 28.54
C ALA A 542 -5.36 53.34 27.16
N LYS A 543 -5.16 52.21 26.51
CA LYS A 543 -4.68 52.09 25.13
C LYS A 543 -5.67 51.27 24.31
N SER A 544 -5.78 51.65 23.03
CA SER A 544 -6.54 50.89 22.04
C SER A 544 -6.04 49.46 21.95
N SER A 545 -6.93 48.49 21.70
CA SER A 545 -6.58 47.15 21.27
C SER A 545 -6.33 47.13 19.76
N SER A 546 -5.34 46.38 19.30
CA SER A 546 -5.05 46.20 17.86
C SER A 546 -5.45 44.78 17.44
N TYR A 547 -6.17 44.69 16.33
CA TYR A 547 -6.57 43.45 15.69
C TYR A 547 -5.88 43.33 14.33
N THR A 548 -5.22 42.20 14.08
CA THR A 548 -4.80 41.80 12.74
C THR A 548 -5.70 40.63 12.30
N LEU A 549 -6.43 40.83 11.20
CA LEU A 549 -7.41 39.89 10.68
C LEU A 549 -6.97 39.36 9.31
N ILE A 550 -7.11 38.05 9.08
CA ILE A 550 -7.08 37.45 7.74
C ILE A 550 -8.48 37.62 7.14
N VAL A 551 -8.58 38.33 6.03
CA VAL A 551 -9.88 38.69 5.44
C VAL A 551 -10.56 37.49 4.81
N LYS A 552 -11.76 37.16 5.27
CA LYS A 552 -12.63 36.15 4.64
C LYS A 552 -13.42 36.78 3.48
N ASP A 553 -14.07 37.91 3.74
CA ASP A 553 -14.94 38.55 2.77
C ASP A 553 -15.05 40.06 3.05
N ILE A 554 -15.36 40.81 1.99
CA ILE A 554 -15.68 42.24 2.05
C ILE A 554 -17.03 42.49 1.37
N LYS A 555 -18.04 42.91 2.15
CA LYS A 555 -19.38 43.17 1.67
C LYS A 555 -19.61 44.69 1.52
N LYS A 556 -20.36 45.05 0.48
CA LYS A 556 -20.81 46.43 0.27
C LYS A 556 -22.01 46.75 1.14
#